data_42147556f75ae9d68bbf62999fb4b7af
#
_entry.id   42147556f75ae9d68bbf62999fb4b7af
#
_cell.length_a   1.000
_cell.length_b   1.000
_cell.length_c   1.000
_cell.angle_alpha   90.00
_cell.angle_beta   90.00
_cell.angle_gamma   90.00
#
_symmetry.space_group_name_H-M   'P 1'
#
loop_
_entity.id
_entity.type
_entity.pdbx_description
1 polymer ?
#
loop_
_entity_poly.entity_id
_entity_poly.type
_entity_poly.pdbx_seq_one_letter_code
_entity_poly.pdbx_strand_id
1 'polypeptide(L)'
;MSLIKSMEVSSEWRFSNENGKKIFCRCWNEDTALKSHSSSQLRAIVLIVHGFSEHCLLYNELAEVLVQEGYLVVAHDHVGHGQSEGDRAHINDFSEYVRDIFQHADMVKKTHPKLPFFLIGHSMGGTLSIMAGLEQPDYFQGMIFIGPAIIPDKNTASPFKVFMGKLLARLFPQLPIIKLDSSAMSRDKAMVKKYDDDPLVYHSGFKARWGLAFLSALEKIKMELEKVDWPILNLHGEKDALCDPEGSKMLQEKPKSKDKQLKLYPEAYHQLHNELPDVKDSVYKEIKTWLAARVK
;
A
#
# COMPACT_ATOMS: atom_id res chain seq x y z
N MET A 1 -29.02 2.67 8.08
CA MET A 1 -29.50 1.62 7.14
C MET A 1 -29.43 2.02 5.65
N SER A 2 -29.25 3.31 5.30
CA SER A 2 -29.24 3.76 3.88
C SER A 2 -27.85 3.75 3.20
N LEU A 3 -26.76 3.79 3.95
CA LEU A 3 -25.39 3.77 3.39
C LEU A 3 -24.94 2.38 2.87
N ILE A 4 -25.55 1.30 3.37
CA ILE A 4 -25.19 -0.08 3.01
C ILE A 4 -25.79 -0.50 1.65
N LYS A 5 -26.94 0.09 1.27
CA LYS A 5 -27.60 -0.23 -0.01
C LYS A 5 -26.92 0.36 -1.25
N SER A 6 -26.01 1.33 -1.08
CA SER A 6 -25.30 1.97 -2.19
C SER A 6 -23.95 1.27 -2.54
N MET A 7 -23.56 0.24 -1.82
CA MET A 7 -22.34 -0.53 -2.11
C MET A 7 -22.50 -1.56 -3.24
N GLU A 8 -23.69 -1.69 -3.81
CA GLU A 8 -23.98 -2.65 -4.89
C GLU A 8 -23.64 -2.16 -6.31
N VAL A 9 -23.26 -0.90 -6.49
CA VAL A 9 -22.95 -0.37 -7.83
C VAL A 9 -21.76 0.57 -7.76
N SER A 10 -20.74 0.25 -8.43
CA SER A 10 -19.47 0.90 -8.70
C SER A 10 -19.11 2.08 -7.80
N SER A 11 -18.16 1.92 -7.08
CA SER A 11 -18.24 2.52 -6.09
C SER A 11 -17.13 3.29 -5.49
N GLU A 12 -17.33 4.57 -5.61
CA GLU A 12 -16.61 5.59 -4.86
C GLU A 12 -17.52 6.04 -3.72
N TRP A 13 -16.97 6.03 -2.52
CA TRP A 13 -17.65 6.57 -1.35
C TRP A 13 -16.65 7.26 -0.42
N ARG A 14 -17.13 7.82 0.64
CA ARG A 14 -16.27 8.41 1.68
C ARG A 14 -16.78 8.02 3.05
N PHE A 15 -15.84 7.78 3.97
CA PHE A 15 -16.16 7.71 5.39
C PHE A 15 -15.45 8.85 6.13
N SER A 16 -15.96 9.22 7.30
CA SER A 16 -15.25 10.14 8.20
C SER A 16 -14.38 9.32 9.14
N ASN A 17 -13.08 9.59 9.18
CA ASN A 17 -12.17 8.94 10.11
C ASN A 17 -12.31 9.51 11.53
N GLU A 18 -11.58 8.96 12.49
CA GLU A 18 -11.61 9.40 13.89
C GLU A 18 -11.29 10.89 14.07
N ASN A 19 -10.48 11.46 13.18
CA ASN A 19 -10.12 12.88 13.18
C ASN A 19 -11.12 13.76 12.40
N GLY A 20 -12.26 13.21 11.99
CA GLY A 20 -13.32 13.89 11.25
C GLY A 20 -12.98 14.20 9.79
N LYS A 21 -11.88 13.64 9.23
CA LYS A 21 -11.52 13.81 7.83
C LYS A 21 -12.28 12.84 6.95
N LYS A 22 -12.75 13.32 5.80
CA LYS A 22 -13.40 12.47 4.80
C LYS A 22 -12.35 11.72 3.97
N ILE A 23 -12.36 10.42 4.10
CA ILE A 23 -11.47 9.49 3.41
C ILE A 23 -12.17 8.96 2.16
N PHE A 24 -11.59 9.18 1.00
CA PHE A 24 -12.08 8.67 -0.29
C PHE A 24 -11.77 7.18 -0.41
N CYS A 25 -12.78 6.41 -0.82
CA CYS A 25 -12.67 4.97 -1.02
C CYS A 25 -13.13 4.59 -2.43
N ARG A 26 -12.52 3.53 -2.96
CA ARG A 26 -12.87 2.89 -4.22
C ARG A 26 -13.11 1.40 -3.99
N CYS A 27 -14.12 0.86 -4.65
CA CYS A 27 -14.34 -0.57 -4.84
C CYS A 27 -14.34 -0.87 -6.34
N TRP A 28 -13.61 -1.89 -6.74
CA TRP A 28 -13.71 -2.48 -8.06
C TRP A 28 -14.58 -3.72 -7.92
N ASN A 29 -15.82 -3.60 -8.41
CA ASN A 29 -16.85 -4.62 -8.20
C ASN A 29 -17.07 -5.47 -9.45
N GLU A 30 -17.67 -6.63 -9.24
CA GLU A 30 -18.06 -7.62 -10.23
C GLU A 30 -18.97 -7.13 -11.36
N ASP A 31 -19.75 -6.04 -11.17
CA ASP A 31 -20.69 -5.56 -12.20
C ASP A 31 -20.02 -5.15 -13.52
N THR A 32 -18.72 -4.92 -13.52
CA THR A 32 -17.94 -4.77 -14.76
C THR A 32 -17.47 -6.09 -15.37
N ALA A 33 -17.31 -7.14 -14.56
CA ALA A 33 -16.87 -8.47 -14.99
C ALA A 33 -18.03 -9.44 -15.28
N LEU A 34 -19.17 -9.30 -14.58
CA LEU A 34 -20.31 -10.22 -14.65
C LEU A 34 -21.28 -9.99 -15.83
N LYS A 35 -21.06 -9.00 -16.66
CA LYS A 35 -21.82 -8.91 -17.93
C LYS A 35 -21.54 -10.06 -18.88
N SER A 36 -20.63 -10.96 -18.56
CA SER A 36 -20.26 -12.06 -19.45
C SER A 36 -20.43 -13.49 -18.91
N HIS A 37 -20.41 -13.78 -17.60
CA HIS A 37 -20.58 -15.19 -17.13
C HIS A 37 -21.04 -15.28 -15.68
N SER A 38 -22.10 -16.03 -15.46
CA SER A 38 -22.64 -16.71 -14.26
C SER A 38 -22.16 -16.24 -12.85
N SER A 39 -23.12 -16.14 -11.93
CA SER A 39 -23.02 -15.95 -10.47
C SER A 39 -21.87 -16.71 -9.79
N SER A 40 -20.64 -16.34 -10.00
CA SER A 40 -19.50 -16.86 -9.25
C SER A 40 -19.45 -16.18 -7.89
N GLN A 41 -19.41 -16.97 -6.83
CA GLN A 41 -19.25 -16.50 -5.45
C GLN A 41 -17.91 -15.81 -5.28
N LEU A 42 -17.89 -14.63 -4.65
CA LEU A 42 -16.65 -13.94 -4.27
C LEU A 42 -15.73 -14.87 -3.47
N ARG A 43 -14.44 -14.84 -3.81
CA ARG A 43 -13.44 -15.73 -3.20
C ARG A 43 -12.78 -15.13 -1.96
N ALA A 44 -12.46 -13.83 -2.01
CA ALA A 44 -11.83 -13.10 -0.90
C ALA A 44 -11.97 -11.59 -1.12
N ILE A 45 -11.62 -10.83 -0.07
CA ILE A 45 -11.45 -9.38 -0.11
C ILE A 45 -9.96 -9.07 -0.22
N VAL A 46 -9.59 -8.12 -1.06
CA VAL A 46 -8.23 -7.58 -1.19
C VAL A 46 -8.29 -6.08 -0.99
N LEU A 47 -7.64 -5.57 0.05
CA LEU A 47 -7.46 -4.14 0.27
C LEU A 47 -6.08 -3.72 -0.23
N ILE A 48 -6.05 -2.80 -1.19
CA ILE A 48 -4.81 -2.21 -1.71
C ILE A 48 -4.48 -0.96 -0.87
N VAL A 49 -3.25 -0.92 -0.37
CA VAL A 49 -2.69 0.15 0.45
C VAL A 49 -1.59 0.84 -0.36
N HIS A 50 -1.88 2.05 -0.86
CA HIS A 50 -1.01 2.77 -1.79
C HIS A 50 0.23 3.38 -1.11
N GLY A 51 1.22 3.77 -1.92
CA GLY A 51 2.47 4.41 -1.50
C GLY A 51 2.35 5.90 -1.20
N PHE A 52 3.45 6.50 -0.76
CA PHE A 52 3.55 7.95 -0.57
C PHE A 52 3.33 8.69 -1.88
N SER A 53 2.69 9.86 -1.82
CA SER A 53 2.35 10.71 -2.98
C SER A 53 1.29 10.15 -3.94
N GLU A 54 0.95 8.89 -3.86
CA GLU A 54 0.03 8.17 -4.72
C GLU A 54 -1.44 8.33 -4.30
N HIS A 55 -2.30 7.61 -5.01
CA HIS A 55 -3.72 7.45 -4.70
C HIS A 55 -4.23 6.10 -5.25
N CYS A 56 -5.38 5.65 -4.79
CA CYS A 56 -5.89 4.31 -5.09
C CYS A 56 -6.16 4.06 -6.59
N LEU A 57 -6.50 5.08 -7.38
CA LEU A 57 -6.80 4.92 -8.80
C LEU A 57 -5.58 4.55 -9.66
N LEU A 58 -4.35 4.75 -9.16
CA LEU A 58 -3.13 4.27 -9.84
C LEU A 58 -3.05 2.75 -9.91
N TYR A 59 -3.86 2.05 -9.12
CA TYR A 59 -3.91 0.58 -9.05
C TYR A 59 -5.05 -0.04 -9.85
N ASN A 60 -5.73 0.74 -10.72
CA ASN A 60 -6.87 0.26 -11.50
C ASN A 60 -6.58 -1.02 -12.26
N GLU A 61 -5.44 -1.10 -12.97
CA GLU A 61 -5.08 -2.29 -13.77
C GLU A 61 -4.89 -3.54 -12.89
N LEU A 62 -4.18 -3.41 -11.78
CA LEU A 62 -4.02 -4.51 -10.82
C LEU A 62 -5.37 -4.94 -10.21
N ALA A 63 -6.20 -3.97 -9.84
CA ALA A 63 -7.51 -4.23 -9.27
C ALA A 63 -8.43 -4.97 -10.26
N GLU A 64 -8.47 -4.54 -11.53
CA GLU A 64 -9.26 -5.17 -12.59
C GLU A 64 -8.83 -6.63 -12.82
N VAL A 65 -7.52 -6.89 -12.84
CA VAL A 65 -6.97 -8.26 -12.95
C VAL A 65 -7.42 -9.14 -11.79
N LEU A 66 -7.46 -8.61 -10.57
CA LEU A 66 -7.91 -9.36 -9.39
C LEU A 66 -9.43 -9.57 -9.37
N VAL A 67 -10.20 -8.58 -9.84
CA VAL A 67 -11.67 -8.72 -10.00
C VAL A 67 -12.01 -9.84 -10.99
N GLN A 68 -11.27 -9.97 -12.09
CA GLN A 68 -11.44 -11.07 -13.06
C GLN A 68 -11.17 -12.44 -12.45
N GLU A 69 -10.38 -12.53 -11.40
CA GLU A 69 -10.12 -13.76 -10.63
C GLU A 69 -11.15 -14.01 -9.51
N GLY A 70 -12.19 -13.17 -9.39
CA GLY A 70 -13.27 -13.31 -8.40
C GLY A 70 -12.97 -12.70 -7.03
N TYR A 71 -12.04 -11.74 -6.93
CA TYR A 71 -11.77 -11.01 -5.68
C TYR A 71 -12.59 -9.72 -5.61
N LEU A 72 -13.08 -9.40 -4.41
CA LEU A 72 -13.58 -8.07 -4.09
C LEU A 72 -12.37 -7.17 -3.80
N VAL A 73 -12.09 -6.22 -4.66
CA VAL A 73 -10.93 -5.33 -4.49
C VAL A 73 -11.41 -3.97 -3.99
N VAL A 74 -10.81 -3.49 -2.92
CA VAL A 74 -11.09 -2.17 -2.33
C VAL A 74 -9.79 -1.43 -2.06
N ALA A 75 -9.85 -0.11 -2.04
CA ALA A 75 -8.77 0.75 -1.62
C ALA A 75 -9.34 2.08 -1.09
N HIS A 76 -8.51 2.83 -0.38
CA HIS A 76 -8.80 4.23 -0.04
C HIS A 76 -7.58 5.09 -0.28
N ASP A 77 -7.81 6.37 -0.51
CA ASP A 77 -6.75 7.36 -0.48
C ASP A 77 -6.43 7.69 0.97
N HIS A 78 -5.18 7.59 1.38
CA HIS A 78 -4.76 7.96 2.73
C HIS A 78 -5.06 9.42 3.03
N VAL A 79 -5.29 9.78 4.29
CA VAL A 79 -5.45 11.17 4.70
C VAL A 79 -4.32 12.04 4.12
N GLY A 80 -4.67 13.18 3.52
CA GLY A 80 -3.71 14.05 2.85
C GLY A 80 -3.18 13.55 1.50
N HIS A 81 -3.78 12.51 0.91
CA HIS A 81 -3.44 11.98 -0.43
C HIS A 81 -4.68 11.94 -1.33
N GLY A 82 -4.44 11.88 -2.65
CA GLY A 82 -5.48 11.73 -3.66
C GLY A 82 -6.70 12.63 -3.44
N GLN A 83 -7.87 12.04 -3.33
CA GLN A 83 -9.16 12.72 -3.12
C GLN A 83 -9.59 12.78 -1.64
N SER A 84 -8.77 12.26 -0.71
CA SER A 84 -9.02 12.36 0.72
C SER A 84 -8.70 13.73 1.27
N GLU A 85 -9.44 14.13 2.33
CA GLU A 85 -9.17 15.36 3.06
C GLU A 85 -7.88 15.27 3.89
N GLY A 86 -7.41 16.40 4.34
CA GLY A 86 -6.21 16.57 5.15
C GLY A 86 -5.11 17.36 4.45
N ASP A 87 -4.13 17.79 5.22
CA ASP A 87 -2.97 18.52 4.70
C ASP A 87 -2.14 17.60 3.82
N ARG A 88 -1.84 18.04 2.59
CA ARG A 88 -1.09 17.23 1.63
C ARG A 88 0.26 16.78 2.19
N ALA A 89 0.49 15.44 2.13
CA ALA A 89 1.71 14.79 2.57
C ALA A 89 2.15 15.22 3.98
N HIS A 90 1.19 15.37 4.90
CA HIS A 90 1.42 15.70 6.29
C HIS A 90 0.68 14.71 7.19
N ILE A 91 1.39 14.19 8.19
CA ILE A 91 0.83 13.37 9.26
C ILE A 91 1.68 13.53 10.51
N ASN A 92 1.07 13.41 11.67
CA ASN A 92 1.79 13.45 12.92
C ASN A 92 2.30 12.09 13.37
N ASP A 93 1.53 11.03 13.11
CA ASP A 93 1.82 9.66 13.49
C ASP A 93 1.23 8.70 12.44
N PHE A 94 2.02 7.72 12.03
CA PHE A 94 1.61 6.71 11.04
C PHE A 94 0.48 5.80 11.56
N SER A 95 0.24 5.73 12.87
CA SER A 95 -0.92 5.03 13.43
C SER A 95 -2.26 5.62 12.95
N GLU A 96 -2.30 6.88 12.51
CA GLU A 96 -3.51 7.46 11.90
C GLU A 96 -3.88 6.73 10.61
N TYR A 97 -2.91 6.47 9.74
CA TYR A 97 -3.13 5.67 8.52
C TYR A 97 -3.57 4.23 8.84
N VAL A 98 -2.98 3.63 9.87
CA VAL A 98 -3.34 2.26 10.29
C VAL A 98 -4.77 2.18 10.82
N ARG A 99 -5.22 3.17 11.59
CA ARG A 99 -6.62 3.26 12.03
C ARG A 99 -7.59 3.40 10.85
N ASP A 100 -7.23 4.20 9.85
CA ASP A 100 -8.05 4.36 8.64
C ASP A 100 -8.13 3.03 7.85
N ILE A 101 -7.03 2.24 7.79
CA ILE A 101 -7.02 0.89 7.21
C ILE A 101 -8.01 -0.01 7.94
N PHE A 102 -7.99 -0.07 9.28
CA PHE A 102 -8.91 -0.90 10.05
C PHE A 102 -10.36 -0.42 9.93
N GLN A 103 -10.61 0.89 10.00
CA GLN A 103 -11.95 1.43 9.85
C GLN A 103 -12.56 1.06 8.49
N HIS A 104 -11.79 1.19 7.41
CA HIS A 104 -12.22 0.78 6.07
C HIS A 104 -12.44 -0.74 6.01
N ALA A 105 -11.49 -1.52 6.51
CA ALA A 105 -11.59 -2.99 6.52
C ALA A 105 -12.81 -3.48 7.31
N ASP A 106 -13.10 -2.90 8.47
CA ASP A 106 -14.28 -3.21 9.28
C ASP A 106 -15.59 -2.91 8.56
N MET A 107 -15.65 -1.80 7.81
CA MET A 107 -16.82 -1.46 6.99
C MET A 107 -17.07 -2.53 5.92
N VAL A 108 -16.01 -2.98 5.22
CA VAL A 108 -16.11 -4.01 4.20
C VAL A 108 -16.44 -5.38 4.80
N LYS A 109 -15.81 -5.75 5.92
CA LYS A 109 -16.10 -7.00 6.64
C LYS A 109 -17.55 -7.10 7.11
N LYS A 110 -18.18 -5.99 7.49
CA LYS A 110 -19.61 -5.97 7.87
C LYS A 110 -20.53 -6.43 6.74
N THR A 111 -20.18 -6.17 5.49
CA THR A 111 -20.96 -6.59 4.32
C THR A 111 -20.60 -8.01 3.86
N HIS A 112 -19.37 -8.44 4.10
CA HIS A 112 -18.81 -9.72 3.66
C HIS A 112 -18.10 -10.49 4.80
N PRO A 113 -18.81 -10.83 5.89
CA PRO A 113 -18.20 -11.32 7.14
C PRO A 113 -17.49 -12.68 7.03
N LYS A 114 -17.79 -13.44 5.98
CA LYS A 114 -17.24 -14.80 5.79
C LYS A 114 -16.06 -14.85 4.83
N LEU A 115 -15.79 -13.76 4.10
CA LEU A 115 -14.73 -13.77 3.13
C LEU A 115 -13.36 -13.60 3.81
N PRO A 116 -12.34 -14.37 3.39
CA PRO A 116 -10.97 -14.13 3.79
C PRO A 116 -10.53 -12.73 3.33
N PHE A 117 -9.64 -12.07 4.10
CA PHE A 117 -9.24 -10.71 3.85
C PHE A 117 -7.71 -10.60 3.74
N PHE A 118 -7.22 -10.10 2.61
CA PHE A 118 -5.80 -9.91 2.32
C PHE A 118 -5.46 -8.44 2.13
N LEU A 119 -4.19 -8.06 2.41
CA LEU A 119 -3.64 -6.76 2.07
C LEU A 119 -2.66 -6.86 0.91
N ILE A 120 -2.65 -5.85 0.03
CA ILE A 120 -1.55 -5.58 -0.90
C ILE A 120 -1.01 -4.20 -0.58
N GLY A 121 0.22 -4.12 -0.06
CA GLY A 121 0.88 -2.87 0.29
C GLY A 121 2.03 -2.54 -0.66
N HIS A 122 2.01 -1.34 -1.25
CA HIS A 122 3.10 -0.83 -2.08
C HIS A 122 3.89 0.24 -1.34
N SER A 123 5.22 0.16 -1.35
CA SER A 123 6.09 1.21 -0.81
C SER A 123 5.76 1.54 0.67
N MET A 124 5.39 2.80 1.00
CA MET A 124 4.82 3.20 2.29
C MET A 124 3.64 2.32 2.70
N GLY A 125 2.79 1.93 1.75
CA GLY A 125 1.66 1.03 2.00
C GLY A 125 2.11 -0.33 2.54
N GLY A 126 3.30 -0.80 2.16
CA GLY A 126 3.94 -1.97 2.76
C GLY A 126 4.28 -1.77 4.24
N THR A 127 4.86 -0.60 4.60
CA THR A 127 5.10 -0.22 6.00
C THR A 127 3.80 -0.24 6.79
N LEU A 128 2.74 0.38 6.26
CA LEU A 128 1.42 0.48 6.91
C LEU A 128 0.78 -0.90 7.10
N SER A 129 0.90 -1.77 6.09
CA SER A 129 0.37 -3.14 6.16
C SER A 129 1.10 -3.98 7.21
N ILE A 130 2.42 -3.85 7.33
CA ILE A 130 3.19 -4.51 8.41
C ILE A 130 2.75 -3.97 9.78
N MET A 131 2.60 -2.64 9.93
CA MET A 131 2.12 -2.04 11.17
C MET A 131 0.73 -2.57 11.54
N ALA A 132 -0.19 -2.66 10.59
CA ALA A 132 -1.54 -3.20 10.80
C ALA A 132 -1.49 -4.67 11.25
N GLY A 133 -0.66 -5.51 10.61
CA GLY A 133 -0.48 -6.89 11.02
C GLY A 133 0.15 -7.05 12.40
N LEU A 134 1.08 -6.19 12.79
CA LEU A 134 1.67 -6.18 14.13
C LEU A 134 0.68 -5.73 15.21
N GLU A 135 -0.26 -4.85 14.86
CA GLU A 135 -1.31 -4.38 15.78
C GLU A 135 -2.41 -5.44 15.96
N GLN A 136 -2.82 -6.12 14.88
CA GLN A 136 -3.83 -7.18 14.90
C GLN A 136 -3.38 -8.37 14.02
N PRO A 137 -2.57 -9.30 14.55
CA PRO A 137 -1.94 -10.38 13.77
C PRO A 137 -2.92 -11.31 13.04
N ASP A 138 -4.09 -11.58 13.63
CA ASP A 138 -5.09 -12.51 13.07
C ASP A 138 -6.15 -11.82 12.19
N TYR A 139 -6.03 -10.51 11.98
CA TYR A 139 -7.06 -9.76 11.26
C TYR A 139 -7.07 -10.07 9.77
N PHE A 140 -5.89 -10.19 9.15
CA PHE A 140 -5.69 -10.48 7.74
C PHE A 140 -5.12 -11.88 7.54
N GLN A 141 -5.61 -12.62 6.54
CA GLN A 141 -5.17 -13.97 6.23
C GLN A 141 -3.78 -14.03 5.57
N GLY A 142 -3.25 -12.90 5.17
CA GLY A 142 -1.92 -12.76 4.61
C GLY A 142 -1.72 -11.42 3.91
N MET A 143 -0.48 -11.13 3.58
CA MET A 143 -0.09 -9.84 3.01
C MET A 143 0.84 -10.00 1.83
N ILE A 144 0.63 -9.17 0.82
CA ILE A 144 1.47 -9.07 -0.37
C ILE A 144 2.14 -7.70 -0.35
N PHE A 145 3.43 -7.67 -0.58
CA PHE A 145 4.21 -6.45 -0.63
C PHE A 145 4.84 -6.25 -2.01
N ILE A 146 4.76 -5.03 -2.52
CA ILE A 146 5.37 -4.62 -3.78
C ILE A 146 6.33 -3.46 -3.45
N GLY A 147 7.64 -3.68 -3.56
CA GLY A 147 8.66 -2.69 -3.22
C GLY A 147 8.48 -2.04 -1.84
N PRO A 148 8.26 -2.80 -0.75
CA PRO A 148 7.88 -2.22 0.54
C PRO A 148 9.02 -1.42 1.16
N ALA A 149 8.68 -0.28 1.79
CA ALA A 149 9.61 0.48 2.60
C ALA A 149 9.72 -0.15 4.00
N ILE A 150 10.85 -0.74 4.34
CA ILE A 150 11.08 -1.47 5.59
C ILE A 150 12.23 -0.86 6.40
N ILE A 151 13.26 -0.40 5.71
CA ILE A 151 14.41 0.27 6.31
C ILE A 151 14.61 1.63 5.65
N PRO A 152 15.11 2.62 6.38
CA PRO A 152 15.45 3.90 5.79
C PRO A 152 16.66 3.73 4.84
N ASP A 153 16.68 4.52 3.76
CA ASP A 153 17.86 4.59 2.90
C ASP A 153 19.10 5.01 3.69
N LYS A 154 20.22 4.30 3.49
CA LYS A 154 21.47 4.50 4.23
C LYS A 154 22.05 5.90 4.07
N ASN A 155 21.80 6.56 2.94
CA ASN A 155 22.33 7.89 2.64
C ASN A 155 21.47 8.99 3.27
N THR A 156 20.19 8.75 3.51
CA THR A 156 19.24 9.71 4.09
C THR A 156 19.17 9.65 5.61
N ALA A 157 19.51 8.53 6.23
CA ALA A 157 19.35 8.28 7.66
C ALA A 157 20.64 8.42 8.50
N SER A 158 21.60 9.27 8.10
CA SER A 158 22.76 9.51 8.95
C SER A 158 22.33 10.21 10.26
N PRO A 159 22.98 9.94 11.42
CA PRO A 159 22.59 10.51 12.72
C PRO A 159 22.46 12.03 12.72
N PHE A 160 23.34 12.73 12.02
CA PHE A 160 23.28 14.19 11.87
C PHE A 160 22.05 14.64 11.06
N LYS A 161 21.76 13.98 9.92
CA LYS A 161 20.57 14.30 9.12
C LYS A 161 19.28 14.02 9.88
N VAL A 162 19.22 12.92 10.65
CA VAL A 162 18.09 12.62 11.52
C VAL A 162 17.89 13.67 12.61
N PHE A 163 18.99 14.11 13.25
CA PHE A 163 18.93 15.19 14.25
C PHE A 163 18.41 16.50 13.63
N MET A 164 18.95 16.90 12.49
CA MET A 164 18.48 18.09 11.77
C MET A 164 17.03 17.97 11.32
N GLY A 165 16.64 16.78 10.85
CA GLY A 165 15.26 16.46 10.50
C GLY A 165 14.30 16.62 11.69
N LYS A 166 14.68 16.17 12.90
CA LYS A 166 13.91 16.38 14.14
C LYS A 166 13.72 17.85 14.46
N LEU A 167 14.77 18.66 14.31
CA LEU A 167 14.69 20.10 14.54
C LEU A 167 13.80 20.78 13.53
N LEU A 168 13.93 20.46 12.24
CA LEU A 168 13.09 20.98 11.16
C LEU A 168 11.63 20.57 11.33
N ALA A 169 11.36 19.31 11.69
CA ALA A 169 10.02 18.83 11.94
C ALA A 169 9.31 19.54 13.11
N ARG A 170 10.10 20.03 14.08
CA ARG A 170 9.57 20.80 15.22
C ARG A 170 9.30 22.26 14.87
N LEU A 171 10.22 22.90 14.14
CA LEU A 171 10.15 24.35 13.85
C LEU A 171 9.37 24.66 12.56
N PHE A 172 9.50 23.80 11.56
CA PHE A 172 8.93 23.97 10.22
C PHE A 172 8.28 22.65 9.72
N PRO A 173 7.24 22.15 10.38
CA PRO A 173 6.66 20.81 10.11
C PRO A 173 6.18 20.62 8.67
N GLN A 174 5.75 21.70 8.03
CA GLN A 174 5.22 21.69 6.65
C GLN A 174 6.31 21.91 5.58
N LEU A 175 7.57 22.11 5.96
CA LEU A 175 8.66 22.35 5.00
C LEU A 175 8.91 21.10 4.16
N PRO A 176 8.80 21.16 2.81
CA PRO A 176 9.24 20.08 1.94
C PRO A 176 10.77 19.93 2.03
N ILE A 177 11.24 18.72 2.28
CA ILE A 177 12.68 18.45 2.49
C ILE A 177 13.32 17.56 1.43
N ILE A 178 12.56 16.62 0.86
CA ILE A 178 13.06 15.67 -0.14
C ILE A 178 11.95 15.45 -1.18
N LYS A 179 12.28 15.67 -2.45
CA LYS A 179 11.40 15.34 -3.57
C LYS A 179 11.76 13.94 -4.09
N LEU A 180 10.76 13.12 -4.38
CA LEU A 180 10.97 11.84 -5.05
C LEU A 180 11.35 12.08 -6.52
N ASP A 181 12.31 11.29 -7.00
CA ASP A 181 12.63 11.22 -8.42
C ASP A 181 11.69 10.21 -9.08
N SER A 182 10.72 10.71 -9.85
CA SER A 182 9.74 9.86 -10.55
C SER A 182 10.40 8.93 -11.57
N SER A 183 11.57 9.28 -12.10
CA SER A 183 12.30 8.43 -13.05
C SER A 183 12.78 7.10 -12.42
N ALA A 184 12.87 7.05 -11.08
CA ALA A 184 13.22 5.84 -10.33
C ALA A 184 12.01 4.91 -10.05
N MET A 185 10.79 5.30 -10.44
CA MET A 185 9.60 4.50 -10.17
C MET A 185 9.46 3.30 -11.10
N SER A 186 9.73 3.49 -12.40
CA SER A 186 9.57 2.45 -13.41
C SER A 186 10.51 2.69 -14.59
N ARG A 187 10.93 1.63 -15.26
CA ARG A 187 11.63 1.71 -16.55
C ARG A 187 10.68 2.05 -17.70
N ASP A 188 9.36 1.83 -17.51
CA ASP A 188 8.35 2.26 -18.48
C ASP A 188 8.12 3.77 -18.38
N LYS A 189 8.70 4.49 -19.35
CA LYS A 189 8.61 5.97 -19.42
C LYS A 189 7.18 6.47 -19.61
N ALA A 190 6.29 5.68 -20.20
CA ALA A 190 4.90 6.06 -20.36
C ALA A 190 4.18 6.06 -19.02
N MET A 191 4.49 5.09 -18.15
CA MET A 191 3.96 5.03 -16.78
C MET A 191 4.53 6.16 -15.92
N VAL A 192 5.83 6.47 -16.03
CA VAL A 192 6.42 7.62 -15.34
C VAL A 192 5.74 8.92 -15.77
N LYS A 193 5.54 9.13 -17.09
CA LYS A 193 4.82 10.31 -17.58
C LYS A 193 3.38 10.38 -17.08
N LYS A 194 2.65 9.25 -17.05
CA LYS A 194 1.29 9.19 -16.49
C LYS A 194 1.26 9.61 -15.02
N TYR A 195 2.25 9.18 -14.23
CA TYR A 195 2.40 9.60 -12.83
C TYR A 195 2.71 11.10 -12.72
N ASP A 196 3.62 11.63 -13.55
CA ASP A 196 4.02 13.04 -13.52
C ASP A 196 2.88 13.99 -13.96
N ASP A 197 2.02 13.55 -14.88
CA ASP A 197 0.88 14.33 -15.38
C ASP A 197 -0.36 14.23 -14.48
N ASP A 198 -0.37 13.32 -13.47
CA ASP A 198 -1.56 13.05 -12.65
C ASP A 198 -1.75 14.15 -11.59
N PRO A 199 -2.87 14.90 -11.62
CA PRO A 199 -3.13 15.99 -10.69
C PRO A 199 -3.44 15.52 -9.26
N LEU A 200 -3.77 14.25 -9.05
CA LEU A 200 -4.01 13.67 -7.72
C LEU A 200 -2.71 13.24 -7.02
N VAL A 201 -1.63 13.08 -7.79
CA VAL A 201 -0.30 12.79 -7.25
C VAL A 201 0.30 14.03 -6.59
N TYR A 202 0.94 13.84 -5.45
CA TYR A 202 1.60 14.93 -4.74
C TYR A 202 3.07 15.06 -5.13
N HIS A 203 3.43 16.09 -5.88
CA HIS A 203 4.75 16.26 -6.50
C HIS A 203 5.77 17.09 -5.68
N SER A 204 5.39 17.63 -4.52
CA SER A 204 6.26 18.56 -3.78
C SER A 204 7.24 17.88 -2.80
N GLY A 205 7.16 16.54 -2.65
CA GLY A 205 8.09 15.78 -1.82
C GLY A 205 7.71 15.68 -0.33
N PHE A 206 8.52 14.98 0.44
CA PHE A 206 8.28 14.74 1.86
C PHE A 206 8.33 16.02 2.66
N LYS A 207 7.33 16.27 3.49
CA LYS A 207 7.39 17.31 4.52
C LYS A 207 8.18 16.83 5.74
N ALA A 208 8.84 17.77 6.43
CA ALA A 208 9.73 17.45 7.55
C ALA A 208 9.04 16.62 8.65
N ARG A 209 7.81 16.97 9.02
CA ARG A 209 7.04 16.21 10.03
C ARG A 209 6.68 14.82 9.55
N TRP A 210 6.22 14.71 8.30
CA TRP A 210 5.89 13.41 7.71
C TRP A 210 7.13 12.50 7.66
N GLY A 211 8.28 13.03 7.20
CA GLY A 211 9.53 12.26 7.14
C GLY A 211 9.96 11.73 8.51
N LEU A 212 9.82 12.54 9.57
CA LEU A 212 10.13 12.09 10.93
C LEU A 212 9.17 10.99 11.40
N ALA A 213 7.86 11.12 11.15
CA ALA A 213 6.87 10.11 11.48
C ALA A 213 7.13 8.79 10.72
N PHE A 214 7.53 8.90 9.44
CA PHE A 214 7.91 7.75 8.63
C PHE A 214 9.14 7.02 9.17
N LEU A 215 10.21 7.74 9.51
CA LEU A 215 11.40 7.14 10.12
C LEU A 215 11.05 6.41 11.42
N SER A 216 10.19 6.98 12.26
CA SER A 216 9.73 6.33 13.49
C SER A 216 8.93 5.05 13.21
N ALA A 217 8.11 5.04 12.15
CA ALA A 217 7.37 3.85 11.72
C ALA A 217 8.32 2.75 11.23
N LEU A 218 9.34 3.09 10.41
CA LEU A 218 10.35 2.14 9.95
C LEU A 218 11.16 1.55 11.10
N GLU A 219 11.55 2.36 12.09
CA GLU A 219 12.25 1.87 13.29
C GLU A 219 11.37 0.89 14.08
N LYS A 220 10.09 1.23 14.28
CA LYS A 220 9.13 0.37 14.98
C LYS A 220 8.99 -0.99 14.30
N ILE A 221 8.68 -1.01 12.99
CA ILE A 221 8.50 -2.29 12.28
C ILE A 221 9.79 -3.10 12.27
N LYS A 222 10.97 -2.46 12.08
CA LYS A 222 12.28 -3.14 12.10
C LYS A 222 12.54 -3.88 13.42
N MET A 223 12.17 -3.28 14.57
CA MET A 223 12.32 -3.90 15.87
C MET A 223 11.33 -5.05 16.11
N GLU A 224 10.21 -5.06 15.42
CA GLU A 224 9.12 -6.00 15.63
C GLU A 224 8.97 -7.05 14.52
N LEU A 225 9.83 -7.07 13.50
CA LEU A 225 9.75 -8.04 12.39
C LEU A 225 9.71 -9.49 12.83
N GLU A 226 10.38 -9.83 13.94
CA GLU A 226 10.38 -11.19 14.50
C GLU A 226 9.01 -11.64 15.03
N LYS A 227 8.08 -10.69 15.26
CA LYS A 227 6.70 -11.01 15.69
C LYS A 227 5.79 -11.40 14.54
N VAL A 228 6.19 -11.09 13.30
CA VAL A 228 5.41 -11.36 12.08
C VAL A 228 5.32 -12.87 11.86
N ASP A 229 4.10 -13.42 11.85
CA ASP A 229 3.85 -14.86 11.69
C ASP A 229 2.76 -15.20 10.65
N TRP A 230 2.15 -14.19 10.02
CA TRP A 230 1.17 -14.37 8.94
C TRP A 230 1.85 -14.66 7.58
N PRO A 231 1.09 -15.24 6.61
CA PRO A 231 1.58 -15.51 5.26
C PRO A 231 2.03 -14.24 4.51
N ILE A 232 3.17 -14.31 3.84
CA ILE A 232 3.80 -13.18 3.13
C ILE A 232 4.16 -13.57 1.70
N LEU A 233 3.79 -12.74 0.72
CA LEU A 233 4.43 -12.63 -0.58
C LEU A 233 5.12 -11.27 -0.67
N ASN A 234 6.43 -11.26 -0.92
CA ASN A 234 7.21 -10.04 -1.05
C ASN A 234 7.86 -9.98 -2.44
N LEU A 235 7.56 -8.93 -3.19
CA LEU A 235 8.02 -8.70 -4.56
C LEU A 235 8.83 -7.40 -4.58
N HIS A 236 10.09 -7.43 -5.07
CA HIS A 236 10.96 -6.25 -5.05
C HIS A 236 11.84 -6.17 -6.29
N GLY A 237 12.03 -4.95 -6.83
CA GLY A 237 12.97 -4.68 -7.90
C GLY A 237 14.41 -4.59 -7.38
N GLU A 238 15.37 -5.27 -7.99
CA GLU A 238 16.76 -5.22 -7.51
C GLU A 238 17.43 -3.85 -7.75
N LYS A 239 16.88 -3.06 -8.69
CA LYS A 239 17.34 -1.70 -8.98
C LYS A 239 16.43 -0.61 -8.40
N ASP A 240 15.62 -0.97 -7.42
CA ASP A 240 14.80 -0.02 -6.70
C ASP A 240 15.70 0.98 -5.93
N ALA A 241 15.66 2.26 -6.36
CA ALA A 241 16.42 3.35 -5.76
C ALA A 241 15.60 4.15 -4.73
N LEU A 242 14.30 3.83 -4.55
CA LEU A 242 13.41 4.51 -3.60
C LEU A 242 13.26 3.72 -2.30
N CYS A 243 13.21 2.39 -2.38
CA CYS A 243 13.19 1.50 -1.23
C CYS A 243 14.29 0.45 -1.33
N ASP A 244 15.17 0.39 -0.33
CA ASP A 244 16.32 -0.53 -0.33
C ASP A 244 15.84 -1.99 -0.31
N PRO A 245 16.18 -2.83 -1.32
CA PRO A 245 15.84 -4.26 -1.36
C PRO A 245 16.34 -5.07 -0.17
N GLU A 246 17.34 -4.58 0.57
CA GLU A 246 17.78 -5.21 1.82
C GLU A 246 16.67 -5.26 2.87
N GLY A 247 15.74 -4.30 2.86
CA GLY A 247 14.54 -4.35 3.69
C GLY A 247 13.68 -5.58 3.40
N SER A 248 13.52 -5.92 2.12
CA SER A 248 12.78 -7.11 1.70
C SER A 248 13.50 -8.42 2.05
N LYS A 249 14.82 -8.46 2.00
CA LYS A 249 15.60 -9.60 2.49
C LYS A 249 15.44 -9.76 4.00
N MET A 250 15.44 -8.66 4.77
CA MET A 250 15.15 -8.71 6.20
C MET A 250 13.74 -9.25 6.48
N LEU A 251 12.74 -8.86 5.68
CA LEU A 251 11.37 -9.38 5.78
C LEU A 251 11.28 -10.87 5.39
N GLN A 252 12.20 -11.39 4.59
CA GLN A 252 12.31 -12.82 4.32
C GLN A 252 12.97 -13.59 5.48
N GLU A 253 13.95 -13.00 6.16
CA GLU A 253 14.78 -13.69 7.14
C GLU A 253 14.19 -13.66 8.55
N LYS A 254 13.82 -12.47 9.05
CA LYS A 254 13.48 -12.23 10.45
C LYS A 254 12.12 -12.75 10.92
N PRO A 255 11.03 -12.65 10.14
CA PRO A 255 9.71 -13.12 10.55
C PRO A 255 9.67 -14.59 11.00
N LYS A 256 8.85 -14.88 12.00
CA LYS A 256 8.56 -16.24 12.44
C LYS A 256 7.70 -17.01 11.45
N SER A 257 6.98 -16.31 10.57
CA SER A 257 6.16 -16.92 9.54
C SER A 257 6.93 -18.01 8.79
N LYS A 258 6.31 -19.16 8.63
CA LYS A 258 6.83 -20.27 7.81
C LYS A 258 6.35 -20.21 6.36
N ASP A 259 5.33 -19.39 6.10
CA ASP A 259 4.75 -19.15 4.79
C ASP A 259 5.16 -17.76 4.30
N LYS A 260 6.40 -17.64 3.85
CA LYS A 260 6.96 -16.38 3.34
C LYS A 260 7.78 -16.62 2.08
N GLN A 261 7.50 -15.81 1.08
CA GLN A 261 8.13 -15.90 -0.23
C GLN A 261 8.66 -14.53 -0.61
N LEU A 262 9.93 -14.50 -1.04
CA LEU A 262 10.56 -13.32 -1.64
C LEU A 262 10.88 -13.61 -3.10
N LYS A 263 10.44 -12.73 -3.99
CA LYS A 263 10.88 -12.72 -5.39
C LYS A 263 11.50 -11.39 -5.73
N LEU A 264 12.76 -11.43 -6.11
CA LEU A 264 13.50 -10.27 -6.62
C LEU A 264 13.42 -10.26 -8.15
N TYR A 265 13.24 -9.05 -8.71
CA TYR A 265 13.18 -8.83 -10.15
C TYR A 265 14.43 -8.10 -10.62
N PRO A 266 15.34 -8.79 -11.35
CA PRO A 266 16.54 -8.17 -11.88
C PRO A 266 16.20 -6.94 -12.74
N GLU A 267 17.03 -5.90 -12.65
CA GLU A 267 16.90 -4.63 -13.40
C GLU A 267 15.58 -3.86 -13.19
N ALA A 268 14.57 -4.40 -12.48
CA ALA A 268 13.32 -3.71 -12.22
C ALA A 268 13.46 -2.63 -11.13
N TYR A 269 12.66 -1.57 -11.28
CA TYR A 269 12.61 -0.42 -10.39
C TYR A 269 11.52 -0.59 -9.32
N HIS A 270 11.03 0.51 -8.77
CA HIS A 270 10.18 0.55 -7.59
C HIS A 270 8.74 0.04 -7.81
N GLN A 271 8.06 0.53 -8.84
CA GLN A 271 6.65 0.20 -9.13
C GLN A 271 6.54 -1.04 -10.00
N LEU A 272 6.78 -2.24 -9.47
CA LEU A 272 6.75 -3.48 -10.24
C LEU A 272 5.42 -3.73 -10.98
N HIS A 273 4.31 -3.26 -10.43
CA HIS A 273 2.98 -3.36 -11.04
C HIS A 273 2.76 -2.39 -12.21
N ASN A 274 3.69 -1.46 -12.41
CA ASN A 274 3.76 -0.48 -13.49
C ASN A 274 5.08 -0.56 -14.27
N GLU A 275 5.81 -1.67 -14.15
CA GLU A 275 7.05 -1.93 -14.87
C GLU A 275 6.78 -2.36 -16.32
N LEU A 276 7.86 -2.62 -17.06
CA LEU A 276 7.77 -3.17 -18.42
C LEU A 276 6.92 -4.45 -18.43
N PRO A 277 6.23 -4.77 -19.54
CA PRO A 277 5.20 -5.81 -19.58
C PRO A 277 5.64 -7.17 -19.04
N ASP A 278 6.86 -7.61 -19.32
CA ASP A 278 7.42 -8.89 -18.85
C ASP A 278 7.48 -8.98 -17.31
N VAL A 279 7.90 -7.91 -16.65
CA VAL A 279 7.93 -7.82 -15.19
C VAL A 279 6.52 -7.68 -14.64
N LYS A 280 5.70 -6.76 -15.17
CA LYS A 280 4.34 -6.53 -14.73
C LYS A 280 3.49 -7.80 -14.79
N ASP A 281 3.52 -8.52 -15.92
CA ASP A 281 2.78 -9.76 -16.10
C ASP A 281 3.24 -10.86 -15.13
N SER A 282 4.55 -10.94 -14.89
CA SER A 282 5.10 -11.84 -13.88
C SER A 282 4.63 -11.49 -12.47
N VAL A 283 4.61 -10.22 -12.09
CA VAL A 283 4.10 -9.74 -10.80
C VAL A 283 2.64 -10.10 -10.62
N TYR A 284 1.80 -9.84 -11.61
CA TYR A 284 0.37 -10.18 -11.56
C TYR A 284 0.14 -11.69 -11.46
N LYS A 285 0.94 -12.49 -12.17
CA LYS A 285 0.91 -13.94 -12.06
C LYS A 285 1.26 -14.43 -10.66
N GLU A 286 2.33 -13.91 -10.04
CA GLU A 286 2.71 -14.26 -8.66
C GLU A 286 1.59 -13.93 -7.67
N ILE A 287 1.03 -12.72 -7.75
CA ILE A 287 -0.06 -12.28 -6.88
C ILE A 287 -1.27 -13.22 -7.01
N LYS A 288 -1.72 -13.48 -8.24
CA LYS A 288 -2.86 -14.37 -8.50
C LYS A 288 -2.61 -15.79 -7.98
N THR A 289 -1.45 -16.34 -8.27
CA THR A 289 -1.08 -17.70 -7.84
C THR A 289 -1.03 -17.80 -6.32
N TRP A 290 -0.43 -16.81 -5.66
CA TRP A 290 -0.31 -16.80 -4.20
C TRP A 290 -1.65 -16.66 -3.50
N LEU A 291 -2.53 -15.78 -3.98
CA LEU A 291 -3.90 -15.63 -3.47
C LEU A 291 -4.72 -16.92 -3.70
N ALA A 292 -4.68 -17.48 -4.92
CA ALA A 292 -5.45 -18.68 -5.27
C ALA A 292 -5.10 -19.88 -4.39
N ALA A 293 -3.86 -20.00 -3.95
CA ALA A 293 -3.43 -21.08 -3.05
C ALA A 293 -3.96 -20.94 -1.60
N ARG A 294 -4.50 -19.77 -1.22
CA ARG A 294 -4.94 -19.43 0.15
C ARG A 294 -6.45 -19.18 0.27
N VAL A 295 -7.17 -19.22 -0.84
CA VAL A 295 -8.64 -19.17 -0.87
C VAL A 295 -9.19 -20.52 -1.35
N LYS A 296 -10.22 -21.00 -0.65
CA LYS A 296 -10.88 -22.26 -1.00
C LYS A 296 -11.99 -22.02 -2.00
#